data_f02560c93cd8851d7070a3d5f4915570
#
_entry.id   f02560c93cd8851d7070a3d5f4915570
#
_cell.length_a   1.000
_cell.length_b   1.000
_cell.length_c   1.000
_cell.angle_alpha   90.00
_cell.angle_beta   90.00
_cell.angle_gamma   90.00
#
_symmetry.space_group_name_H-M   'P 1'
#
loop_
_entity.id
_entity.type
_entity.pdbx_description
1 polymer ?
#
loop_
_entity_poly.entity_id
_entity_poly.type
_entity_poly.pdbx_seq_one_letter_code
_entity_poly.pdbx_strand_id
1 'polypeptide(L)'
;KHIFGLYQARKSIGKEGFAYLVEGQFDVMSLHKVGVENVVGGSGTAFTDDQVKLLLRFTDDIIMIYDADAAGIKASLKNCELLLKAGAKVRCIRLEKGMDPDEFAKANGSLTAKKLKGLTEPFPKAFKRMLLPRGCKDETVITDCLNSICSLVACVQDSVLRLEYVKSIAEDFRSRIGIIDNKVRSIRTRLKESSVQTNTQTGIFGIDALKENIESDRPAIITSVMQDFLDGYGE
;
A
#
# COMPACT_ATOMS: atom_id res chain seq x y z
N LYS A 1 22.06 -2.61 -2.86
CA LYS A 1 21.10 -1.70 -2.21
C LYS A 1 20.66 -2.30 -0.89
N HIS A 2 20.70 -1.50 0.20
CA HIS A 2 20.46 -2.01 1.54
C HIS A 2 19.03 -1.70 1.97
N ILE A 3 18.43 -2.58 2.78
CA ILE A 3 17.18 -2.36 3.52
C ILE A 3 17.58 -2.07 4.97
N PHE A 4 17.16 -0.93 5.51
CA PHE A 4 17.49 -0.56 6.87
C PHE A 4 16.81 -1.52 7.86
N GLY A 5 17.54 -1.96 8.87
CA GLY A 5 17.05 -2.88 9.90
C GLY A 5 16.96 -4.36 9.49
N LEU A 6 17.14 -4.73 8.22
CA LEU A 6 16.92 -6.12 7.77
C LEU A 6 17.83 -7.14 8.47
N TYR A 7 19.08 -6.80 8.71
CA TYR A 7 20.00 -7.70 9.41
C TYR A 7 19.51 -8.02 10.82
N GLN A 8 19.04 -7.01 11.54
CA GLN A 8 18.49 -7.15 12.88
C GLN A 8 17.16 -7.89 12.84
N ALA A 9 16.27 -7.52 11.92
CA ALA A 9 14.91 -8.03 11.83
C ALA A 9 14.79 -9.49 11.36
N ARG A 10 15.78 -10.03 10.65
CA ARG A 10 15.70 -11.34 9.97
C ARG A 10 15.24 -12.51 10.84
N LYS A 11 15.69 -12.56 12.09
CA LYS A 11 15.30 -13.64 13.03
C LYS A 11 13.84 -13.48 13.46
N SER A 12 13.43 -12.26 13.77
CA SER A 12 12.07 -11.94 14.19
C SER A 12 11.09 -12.06 13.02
N ILE A 13 11.50 -11.71 11.79
CA ILE A 13 10.70 -11.97 10.57
C ILE A 13 10.48 -13.48 10.40
N GLY A 14 11.52 -14.30 10.50
CA GLY A 14 11.38 -15.77 10.39
C GLY A 14 10.50 -16.38 11.48
N LYS A 15 10.53 -15.82 12.71
CA LYS A 15 9.70 -16.27 13.82
C LYS A 15 8.23 -15.85 13.68
N GLU A 16 7.98 -14.60 13.32
CA GLU A 16 6.63 -14.02 13.21
C GLU A 16 5.95 -14.37 11.86
N GLY A 17 6.74 -14.74 10.84
CA GLY A 17 6.26 -15.09 9.50
C GLY A 17 5.94 -13.90 8.61
N PHE A 18 6.10 -12.65 9.09
CA PHE A 18 5.83 -11.44 8.33
C PHE A 18 6.80 -10.32 8.69
N ALA A 19 6.88 -9.30 7.85
CA ALA A 19 7.67 -8.10 8.08
C ALA A 19 6.78 -6.85 8.08
N TYR A 20 7.03 -5.94 9.01
CA TYR A 20 6.55 -4.57 8.91
C TYR A 20 7.49 -3.77 8.00
N LEU A 21 6.92 -2.99 7.09
CA LEU A 21 7.63 -2.07 6.20
C LEU A 21 7.22 -0.64 6.52
N VAL A 22 8.18 0.19 6.91
CA VAL A 22 8.01 1.62 7.22
C VAL A 22 8.84 2.49 6.27
N GLU A 23 8.61 3.80 6.24
CA GLU A 23 9.31 4.72 5.35
C GLU A 23 10.71 5.09 5.87
N GLY A 24 10.79 5.43 7.13
CA GLY A 24 11.96 6.05 7.74
C GLY A 24 12.83 5.11 8.56
N GLN A 25 14.11 5.46 8.68
CA GLN A 25 15.05 4.74 9.56
C GLN A 25 14.72 4.97 11.03
N PHE A 26 14.22 6.16 11.37
CA PHE A 26 13.81 6.50 12.73
C PHE A 26 12.61 5.66 13.17
N ASP A 27 11.65 5.42 12.27
CA ASP A 27 10.51 4.54 12.54
C ASP A 27 10.96 3.12 12.91
N VAL A 28 11.91 2.58 12.12
CA VAL A 28 12.50 1.26 12.40
C VAL A 28 13.13 1.24 13.78
N MET A 29 13.95 2.24 14.11
CA MET A 29 14.64 2.29 15.40
C MET A 29 13.66 2.41 16.58
N SER A 30 12.64 3.22 16.46
CA SER A 30 11.64 3.43 17.50
C SER A 30 10.78 2.20 17.73
N LEU A 31 10.36 1.52 16.67
CA LEU A 31 9.61 0.28 16.76
C LEU A 31 10.46 -0.85 17.37
N HIS A 32 11.73 -0.99 16.97
CA HIS A 32 12.66 -1.94 17.58
C HIS A 32 12.86 -1.66 19.07
N LYS A 33 13.00 -0.39 19.47
CA LYS A 33 13.17 0.02 20.88
C LYS A 33 12.03 -0.44 21.79
N VAL A 34 10.81 -0.54 21.26
CA VAL A 34 9.63 -1.01 22.00
C VAL A 34 9.32 -2.49 21.78
N GLY A 35 10.26 -3.25 21.21
CA GLY A 35 10.19 -4.70 21.06
C GLY A 35 9.47 -5.19 19.80
N VAL A 36 9.18 -4.32 18.82
CA VAL A 36 8.69 -4.72 17.48
C VAL A 36 9.89 -4.90 16.57
N GLU A 37 10.48 -6.10 16.59
CA GLU A 37 11.78 -6.34 15.96
C GLU A 37 11.71 -6.78 14.47
N ASN A 38 10.55 -7.20 13.99
CA ASN A 38 10.34 -7.62 12.59
C ASN A 38 10.01 -6.43 11.67
N VAL A 39 10.65 -5.28 11.91
CA VAL A 39 10.46 -4.03 11.15
C VAL A 39 11.66 -3.74 10.29
N VAL A 40 11.40 -3.33 9.05
CA VAL A 40 12.40 -2.88 8.08
C VAL A 40 11.94 -1.59 7.43
N GLY A 41 12.87 -0.81 6.90
CA GLY A 41 12.53 0.46 6.27
C GLY A 41 13.35 0.76 5.01
N GLY A 42 12.80 1.65 4.21
CA GLY A 42 13.55 2.35 3.19
C GLY A 42 14.56 3.33 3.83
N SER A 43 15.39 3.93 3.00
CA SER A 43 16.33 4.99 3.44
C SER A 43 15.89 6.36 2.94
N GLY A 44 14.60 6.70 3.14
CA GLY A 44 14.03 7.98 2.69
C GLY A 44 13.76 8.07 1.19
N THR A 45 13.79 6.94 0.48
CA THR A 45 13.47 6.84 -0.95
C THR A 45 12.48 5.71 -1.19
N ALA A 46 11.72 5.77 -2.28
CA ALA A 46 10.86 4.67 -2.69
C ALA A 46 11.63 3.34 -2.75
N PHE A 47 11.00 2.27 -2.32
CA PHE A 47 11.54 0.92 -2.42
C PHE A 47 11.88 0.59 -3.88
N THR A 48 12.93 -0.18 -4.10
CA THR A 48 13.36 -0.61 -5.43
C THR A 48 13.07 -2.10 -5.61
N ASP A 49 12.97 -2.55 -6.88
CA ASP A 49 12.78 -3.98 -7.19
C ASP A 49 13.81 -4.88 -6.52
N ASP A 50 15.07 -4.45 -6.45
CA ASP A 50 16.13 -5.24 -5.79
C ASP A 50 15.93 -5.34 -4.27
N GLN A 51 15.43 -4.27 -3.64
CA GLN A 51 15.09 -4.29 -2.22
C GLN A 51 13.87 -5.19 -1.96
N VAL A 52 12.84 -5.10 -2.79
CA VAL A 52 11.69 -6.01 -2.72
C VAL A 52 12.13 -7.46 -2.87
N LYS A 53 12.90 -7.79 -3.90
CA LYS A 53 13.45 -9.14 -4.10
C LYS A 53 14.28 -9.62 -2.92
N LEU A 54 15.05 -8.72 -2.30
CA LEU A 54 15.83 -9.05 -1.11
C LEU A 54 14.94 -9.35 0.09
N LEU A 55 13.90 -8.53 0.35
CA LEU A 55 12.97 -8.72 1.46
C LEU A 55 12.19 -10.03 1.32
N LEU A 56 11.73 -10.35 0.10
CA LEU A 56 10.96 -11.57 -0.20
C LEU A 56 11.76 -12.87 -0.02
N ARG A 57 13.07 -12.82 0.18
CA ARG A 57 13.86 -13.98 0.60
C ARG A 57 13.62 -14.41 2.04
N PHE A 58 13.02 -13.53 2.86
CA PHE A 58 12.77 -13.76 4.28
C PHE A 58 11.29 -14.00 4.58
N THR A 59 10.40 -13.34 3.87
CA THR A 59 8.94 -13.53 3.98
C THR A 59 8.22 -12.94 2.78
N ASP A 60 7.10 -13.54 2.37
CA ASP A 60 6.18 -13.00 1.37
C ASP A 60 5.01 -12.20 1.98
N ASP A 61 4.89 -12.17 3.30
CA ASP A 61 3.83 -11.46 4.02
C ASP A 61 4.36 -10.12 4.56
N ILE A 62 3.93 -9.03 3.93
CA ILE A 62 4.41 -7.68 4.22
C ILE A 62 3.27 -6.82 4.73
N ILE A 63 3.47 -6.19 5.89
CA ILE A 63 2.54 -5.24 6.47
C ILE A 63 3.15 -3.85 6.36
N MET A 64 2.57 -3.01 5.51
CA MET A 64 3.02 -1.63 5.31
C MET A 64 2.41 -0.72 6.38
N ILE A 65 3.24 0.12 6.99
CA ILE A 65 2.82 1.19 7.91
C ILE A 65 3.29 2.49 7.30
N TYR A 66 2.35 3.35 6.91
CA TYR A 66 2.66 4.62 6.25
C TYR A 66 1.92 5.77 6.92
N ASP A 67 2.51 6.94 6.77
CA ASP A 67 1.93 8.19 7.22
C ASP A 67 0.62 8.48 6.48
N ALA A 68 -0.31 9.11 7.16
CA ALA A 68 -1.64 9.42 6.61
C ALA A 68 -1.65 10.70 5.75
N ASP A 69 -0.48 11.24 5.38
CA ASP A 69 -0.37 12.39 4.52
C ASP A 69 -0.39 12.04 3.02
N ALA A 70 -0.47 13.06 2.16
CA ALA A 70 -0.56 12.89 0.71
C ALA A 70 0.68 12.22 0.10
N ALA A 71 1.87 12.53 0.61
CA ALA A 71 3.13 11.96 0.13
C ALA A 71 3.24 10.48 0.52
N GLY A 72 2.90 10.14 1.77
CA GLY A 72 2.87 8.79 2.29
C GLY A 72 1.86 7.90 1.55
N ILE A 73 0.65 8.42 1.23
CA ILE A 73 -0.33 7.68 0.43
C ILE A 73 0.22 7.38 -0.98
N LYS A 74 0.85 8.35 -1.64
CA LYS A 74 1.46 8.14 -2.97
C LYS A 74 2.61 7.14 -2.91
N ALA A 75 3.47 7.23 -1.91
CA ALA A 75 4.55 6.29 -1.66
C ALA A 75 4.02 4.88 -1.38
N SER A 76 2.97 4.76 -0.57
CA SER A 76 2.35 3.48 -0.21
C SER A 76 1.72 2.78 -1.41
N LEU A 77 1.03 3.51 -2.31
CA LEU A 77 0.49 2.94 -3.56
C LEU A 77 1.60 2.36 -4.44
N LYS A 78 2.68 3.10 -4.63
CA LYS A 78 3.82 2.66 -5.44
C LYS A 78 4.51 1.44 -4.84
N ASN A 79 4.76 1.45 -3.54
CA ASN A 79 5.41 0.33 -2.86
C ASN A 79 4.51 -0.91 -2.82
N CYS A 80 3.20 -0.72 -2.63
CA CYS A 80 2.22 -1.81 -2.72
C CYS A 80 2.24 -2.47 -4.10
N GLU A 81 2.24 -1.69 -5.18
CA GLU A 81 2.31 -2.21 -6.54
C GLU A 81 3.59 -3.03 -6.78
N LEU A 82 4.75 -2.53 -6.35
CA LEU A 82 6.04 -3.24 -6.47
C LEU A 82 6.02 -4.58 -5.72
N LEU A 83 5.52 -4.58 -4.49
CA LEU A 83 5.40 -5.77 -3.65
C LEU A 83 4.46 -6.80 -4.28
N LEU A 84 3.27 -6.38 -4.74
CA LEU A 84 2.29 -7.26 -5.36
C LEU A 84 2.78 -7.87 -6.68
N LYS A 85 3.47 -7.08 -7.52
CA LYS A 85 4.12 -7.56 -8.76
C LYS A 85 5.18 -8.62 -8.47
N ALA A 86 5.90 -8.47 -7.38
CA ALA A 86 6.93 -9.41 -6.94
C ALA A 86 6.36 -10.66 -6.23
N GLY A 87 5.04 -10.75 -6.03
CA GLY A 87 4.36 -11.90 -5.45
C GLY A 87 4.14 -11.82 -3.93
N ALA A 88 4.35 -10.67 -3.31
CA ALA A 88 4.06 -10.48 -1.89
C ALA A 88 2.56 -10.51 -1.60
N LYS A 89 2.23 -10.94 -0.38
CA LYS A 89 0.94 -10.70 0.28
C LYS A 89 1.06 -9.38 1.02
N VAL A 90 0.22 -8.42 0.69
CA VAL A 90 0.30 -7.07 1.26
C VAL A 90 -0.90 -6.80 2.15
N ARG A 91 -0.59 -6.37 3.36
CA ARG A 91 -1.53 -5.80 4.33
C ARG A 91 -1.06 -4.40 4.70
N CYS A 92 -1.94 -3.58 5.24
CA CYS A 92 -1.60 -2.22 5.61
C CYS A 92 -2.08 -1.90 7.02
N ILE A 93 -1.40 -0.97 7.65
CA ILE A 93 -1.83 -0.31 8.87
C ILE A 93 -1.94 1.18 8.54
N ARG A 94 -3.08 1.75 8.87
CA ARG A 94 -3.27 3.19 8.90
C ARG A 94 -3.21 3.64 10.35
N LEU A 95 -2.26 4.49 10.68
CA LEU A 95 -2.20 5.16 11.96
C LEU A 95 -3.20 6.33 12.02
N GLU A 96 -3.44 6.87 13.20
CA GLU A 96 -4.28 8.06 13.37
C GLU A 96 -3.62 9.27 12.69
N LYS A 97 -4.45 10.27 12.32
CA LYS A 97 -3.96 11.47 11.64
C LYS A 97 -2.90 12.20 12.49
N GLY A 98 -1.80 12.55 11.85
CA GLY A 98 -0.67 13.24 12.50
C GLY A 98 0.20 12.35 13.38
N MET A 99 -0.02 11.03 13.35
CA MET A 99 0.77 10.07 14.10
C MET A 99 1.61 9.24 13.13
N ASP A 100 2.91 9.36 13.22
CA ASP A 100 3.87 8.50 12.54
C ASP A 100 4.21 7.24 13.37
N PRO A 101 4.93 6.25 12.81
CA PRO A 101 5.30 5.04 13.54
C PRO A 101 6.16 5.30 14.79
N ASP A 102 7.00 6.35 14.79
CA ASP A 102 7.82 6.76 15.95
C ASP A 102 6.93 7.28 17.08
N GLU A 103 6.01 8.19 16.79
CA GLU A 103 5.04 8.72 17.76
C GLU A 103 4.13 7.61 18.31
N PHE A 104 3.67 6.71 17.41
CA PHE A 104 2.86 5.56 17.81
C PHE A 104 3.61 4.63 18.77
N ALA A 105 4.89 4.36 18.50
CA ALA A 105 5.74 3.56 19.39
C ALA A 105 5.94 4.23 20.75
N LYS A 106 6.20 5.54 20.76
CA LYS A 106 6.35 6.33 21.99
C LYS A 106 5.09 6.34 22.85
N ALA A 107 3.92 6.53 22.20
CA ALA A 107 2.63 6.60 22.89
C ALA A 107 2.18 5.25 23.48
N ASN A 108 2.61 4.11 22.91
CA ASN A 108 2.11 2.79 23.27
C ASN A 108 3.11 1.88 23.99
N GLY A 109 4.42 2.18 23.89
CA GLY A 109 5.47 1.40 24.56
C GLY A 109 5.36 -0.10 24.25
N SER A 110 5.38 -0.94 25.26
CA SER A 110 5.29 -2.41 25.13
C SER A 110 3.98 -2.93 24.54
N LEU A 111 2.92 -2.12 24.47
CA LEU A 111 1.65 -2.48 23.86
C LEU A 111 1.63 -2.30 22.32
N THR A 112 2.69 -1.67 21.75
CA THR A 112 2.79 -1.33 20.34
C THR A 112 2.54 -2.55 19.44
N ALA A 113 3.22 -3.66 19.66
CA ALA A 113 3.07 -4.88 18.87
C ALA A 113 1.61 -5.39 18.84
N LYS A 114 0.94 -5.41 19.98
CA LYS A 114 -0.46 -5.85 20.10
C LYS A 114 -1.40 -4.91 19.32
N LYS A 115 -1.19 -3.60 19.46
CA LYS A 115 -2.02 -2.60 18.79
C LYS A 115 -1.83 -2.64 17.27
N LEU A 116 -0.59 -2.74 16.76
CA LEU A 116 -0.31 -2.87 15.34
C LEU A 116 -1.00 -4.10 14.75
N LYS A 117 -0.93 -5.26 15.42
CA LYS A 117 -1.66 -6.47 14.98
C LYS A 117 -3.17 -6.22 14.88
N GLY A 118 -3.75 -5.49 15.81
CA GLY A 118 -5.18 -5.15 15.80
C GLY A 118 -5.60 -4.14 14.72
N LEU A 119 -4.68 -3.31 14.24
CA LEU A 119 -4.92 -2.32 13.19
C LEU A 119 -4.66 -2.86 11.77
N THR A 120 -4.08 -4.07 11.66
CA THR A 120 -3.71 -4.66 10.38
C THR A 120 -4.94 -5.07 9.57
N GLU A 121 -5.02 -4.60 8.33
CA GLU A 121 -6.11 -4.94 7.41
C GLU A 121 -5.59 -5.20 5.98
N PRO A 122 -6.35 -5.94 5.14
CA PRO A 122 -6.00 -6.13 3.73
C PRO A 122 -5.86 -4.78 3.00
N PHE A 123 -4.87 -4.69 2.08
CA PHE A 123 -4.59 -3.44 1.37
C PHE A 123 -5.80 -2.83 0.64
N PRO A 124 -6.72 -3.58 0.01
CA PRO A 124 -7.85 -2.95 -0.68
C PRO A 124 -8.73 -2.13 0.27
N LYS A 125 -8.96 -2.65 1.48
CA LYS A 125 -9.75 -1.98 2.50
C LYS A 125 -9.02 -0.76 3.08
N ALA A 126 -7.72 -0.89 3.32
CA ALA A 126 -6.90 0.22 3.78
C ALA A 126 -6.87 1.35 2.76
N PHE A 127 -6.60 1.05 1.47
CA PHE A 127 -6.58 2.07 0.42
C PHE A 127 -7.95 2.69 0.16
N LYS A 128 -9.04 1.94 0.25
CA LYS A 128 -10.38 2.55 0.21
C LYS A 128 -10.54 3.64 1.27
N ARG A 129 -10.11 3.36 2.50
CA ARG A 129 -10.19 4.34 3.60
C ARG A 129 -9.23 5.52 3.43
N MET A 130 -8.10 5.32 2.73
CA MET A 130 -7.13 6.37 2.44
C MET A 130 -7.58 7.27 1.29
N LEU A 131 -8.17 6.68 0.23
CA LEU A 131 -8.48 7.37 -1.01
C LEU A 131 -9.92 7.89 -1.08
N LEU A 132 -10.84 7.38 -0.24
CA LEU A 132 -12.24 7.73 -0.27
C LEU A 132 -12.66 8.39 1.05
N PRO A 133 -12.94 9.70 1.06
CA PRO A 133 -13.43 10.41 2.24
C PRO A 133 -14.74 9.80 2.77
N ARG A 134 -14.92 9.80 4.10
CA ARG A 134 -16.15 9.29 4.71
C ARG A 134 -17.36 10.08 4.21
N GLY A 135 -18.38 9.35 3.74
CA GLY A 135 -19.61 9.97 3.24
C GLY A 135 -19.50 10.61 1.85
N CYS A 136 -18.38 10.43 1.15
CA CYS A 136 -18.23 10.89 -0.22
C CYS A 136 -19.34 10.31 -1.11
N LYS A 137 -20.03 11.19 -1.84
CA LYS A 137 -21.10 10.86 -2.80
C LYS A 137 -20.70 11.17 -4.24
N ASP A 138 -19.52 11.75 -4.44
CA ASP A 138 -19.00 12.07 -5.77
C ASP A 138 -18.64 10.77 -6.50
N GLU A 139 -19.40 10.47 -7.55
CA GLU A 139 -19.23 9.24 -8.35
C GLU A 139 -17.88 9.19 -9.04
N THR A 140 -17.29 10.32 -9.38
CA THR A 140 -15.95 10.40 -10.02
C THR A 140 -14.89 9.96 -9.02
N VAL A 141 -14.91 10.51 -7.80
CA VAL A 141 -13.97 10.15 -6.72
C VAL A 141 -14.10 8.68 -6.34
N ILE A 142 -15.33 8.18 -6.23
CA ILE A 142 -15.61 6.76 -5.95
C ILE A 142 -15.04 5.87 -7.05
N THR A 143 -15.23 6.26 -8.31
CA THR A 143 -14.76 5.51 -9.47
C THR A 143 -13.24 5.50 -9.55
N ASP A 144 -12.57 6.62 -9.31
CA ASP A 144 -11.10 6.73 -9.32
C ASP A 144 -10.47 5.93 -8.17
N CYS A 145 -11.07 5.96 -6.99
CA CYS A 145 -10.68 5.09 -5.88
C CYS A 145 -10.80 3.60 -6.26
N LEU A 146 -11.94 3.20 -6.83
CA LEU A 146 -12.16 1.83 -7.28
C LEU A 146 -11.16 1.42 -8.38
N ASN A 147 -10.89 2.32 -9.34
CA ASN A 147 -9.92 2.09 -10.41
C ASN A 147 -8.51 1.83 -9.85
N SER A 148 -8.08 2.66 -8.90
CA SER A 148 -6.77 2.54 -8.25
C SER A 148 -6.62 1.21 -7.52
N ILE A 149 -7.63 0.82 -6.74
CA ILE A 149 -7.62 -0.46 -6.01
C ILE A 149 -7.65 -1.65 -6.98
N CYS A 150 -8.47 -1.62 -8.03
CA CYS A 150 -8.52 -2.68 -9.05
C CYS A 150 -7.18 -2.83 -9.78
N SER A 151 -6.47 -1.71 -10.02
CA SER A 151 -5.14 -1.75 -10.64
C SER A 151 -4.12 -2.47 -9.76
N LEU A 152 -4.14 -2.22 -8.45
CA LEU A 152 -3.30 -2.96 -7.51
C LEU A 152 -3.67 -4.45 -7.45
N VAL A 153 -4.97 -4.78 -7.38
CA VAL A 153 -5.43 -6.17 -7.35
C VAL A 153 -5.06 -6.92 -8.63
N ALA A 154 -5.01 -6.24 -9.78
CA ALA A 154 -4.53 -6.83 -11.03
C ALA A 154 -3.06 -7.26 -10.98
N CYS A 155 -2.24 -6.66 -10.11
CA CYS A 155 -0.84 -7.03 -9.89
C CYS A 155 -0.68 -8.29 -9.02
N VAL A 156 -1.70 -8.71 -8.27
CA VAL A 156 -1.65 -9.90 -7.40
C VAL A 156 -1.40 -11.14 -8.24
N GLN A 157 -0.33 -11.90 -7.94
CA GLN A 157 0.05 -13.07 -8.72
C GLN A 157 -0.81 -14.29 -8.38
N ASP A 158 -1.09 -14.53 -7.11
CA ASP A 158 -1.95 -15.61 -6.64
C ASP A 158 -3.40 -15.39 -7.09
N SER A 159 -3.97 -16.36 -7.80
CA SER A 159 -5.33 -16.26 -8.35
C SER A 159 -6.42 -16.41 -7.29
N VAL A 160 -6.17 -17.16 -6.22
CA VAL A 160 -7.12 -17.37 -5.12
C VAL A 160 -7.21 -16.10 -4.29
N LEU A 161 -6.05 -15.57 -3.86
CA LEU A 161 -5.95 -14.31 -3.12
C LEU A 161 -6.54 -13.14 -3.93
N ARG A 162 -6.28 -13.10 -5.25
CA ARG A 162 -6.87 -12.08 -6.12
C ARG A 162 -8.40 -12.15 -6.14
N LEU A 163 -8.97 -13.36 -6.20
CA LEU A 163 -10.42 -13.53 -6.17
C LEU A 163 -11.02 -13.12 -4.82
N GLU A 164 -10.34 -13.39 -3.71
CA GLU A 164 -10.75 -12.91 -2.39
C GLU A 164 -10.79 -11.38 -2.33
N TYR A 165 -9.79 -10.70 -2.87
CA TYR A 165 -9.80 -9.23 -2.96
C TYR A 165 -10.91 -8.70 -3.87
N VAL A 166 -11.19 -9.36 -5.00
CA VAL A 166 -12.32 -9.00 -5.88
C VAL A 166 -13.65 -9.09 -5.14
N LYS A 167 -13.88 -10.15 -4.35
CA LYS A 167 -15.07 -10.30 -3.53
C LYS A 167 -15.18 -9.18 -2.48
N SER A 168 -14.10 -8.93 -1.75
CA SER A 168 -14.06 -7.87 -0.74
C SER A 168 -14.35 -6.49 -1.33
N ILE A 169 -13.78 -6.16 -2.50
CA ILE A 169 -14.05 -4.90 -3.21
C ILE A 169 -15.51 -4.82 -3.64
N ALA A 170 -16.06 -5.91 -4.17
CA ALA A 170 -17.46 -5.94 -4.60
C ALA A 170 -18.42 -5.65 -3.44
N GLU A 171 -18.16 -6.23 -2.26
CA GLU A 171 -18.91 -5.95 -1.03
C GLU A 171 -18.74 -4.49 -0.59
N ASP A 172 -17.50 -4.02 -0.51
CA ASP A 172 -17.15 -2.68 -0.04
C ASP A 172 -17.73 -1.55 -0.89
N PHE A 173 -17.81 -1.75 -2.21
CA PHE A 173 -18.37 -0.78 -3.17
C PHE A 173 -19.81 -1.11 -3.58
N ARG A 174 -20.44 -2.08 -2.95
CA ARG A 174 -21.81 -2.54 -3.26
C ARG A 174 -22.01 -2.84 -4.75
N SER A 175 -21.00 -3.43 -5.37
CA SER A 175 -20.99 -3.78 -6.79
C SER A 175 -21.15 -5.29 -6.99
N ARG A 176 -21.47 -5.71 -8.22
CA ARG A 176 -21.51 -7.13 -8.57
C ARG A 176 -20.09 -7.68 -8.74
N ILE A 177 -19.81 -8.84 -8.17
CA ILE A 177 -18.48 -9.50 -8.25
C ILE A 177 -18.00 -9.60 -9.70
N GLY A 178 -18.88 -10.00 -10.65
CA GLY A 178 -18.52 -10.12 -12.05
C GLY A 178 -18.07 -8.81 -12.71
N ILE A 179 -18.58 -7.66 -12.29
CA ILE A 179 -18.16 -6.35 -12.81
C ILE A 179 -16.73 -6.06 -12.34
N ILE A 180 -16.45 -6.28 -11.06
CA ILE A 180 -15.09 -6.07 -10.49
C ILE A 180 -14.10 -7.06 -11.10
N ASP A 181 -14.46 -8.34 -11.21
CA ASP A 181 -13.59 -9.37 -11.80
C ASP A 181 -13.24 -9.06 -13.26
N ASN A 182 -14.23 -8.70 -14.08
CA ASN A 182 -13.99 -8.31 -15.47
C ASN A 182 -13.07 -7.08 -15.58
N LYS A 183 -13.25 -6.08 -14.69
CA LYS A 183 -12.39 -4.91 -14.64
C LYS A 183 -10.94 -5.30 -14.30
N VAL A 184 -10.74 -6.10 -13.25
CA VAL A 184 -9.42 -6.58 -12.83
C VAL A 184 -8.75 -7.41 -13.94
N ARG A 185 -9.49 -8.29 -14.60
CA ARG A 185 -8.99 -9.09 -15.73
C ARG A 185 -8.57 -8.22 -16.92
N SER A 186 -9.38 -7.24 -17.29
CA SER A 186 -9.05 -6.31 -18.38
C SER A 186 -7.77 -5.53 -18.10
N ILE A 187 -7.59 -5.03 -16.86
CA ILE A 187 -6.36 -4.35 -16.45
C ILE A 187 -5.17 -5.32 -16.53
N ARG A 188 -5.32 -6.55 -16.02
CA ARG A 188 -4.27 -7.56 -16.02
C ARG A 188 -3.82 -7.96 -17.44
N THR A 189 -4.75 -8.07 -18.38
CA THR A 189 -4.43 -8.33 -19.79
C THR A 189 -3.56 -7.21 -20.37
N ARG A 190 -3.97 -5.95 -20.18
CA ARG A 190 -3.20 -4.79 -20.63
C ARG A 190 -1.80 -4.72 -20.00
N LEU A 191 -1.67 -5.02 -18.72
CA LEU A 191 -0.36 -5.08 -18.05
C LEU A 191 0.57 -6.16 -18.63
N LYS A 192 0.02 -7.32 -19.04
CA LYS A 192 0.78 -8.37 -19.71
C LYS A 192 1.21 -7.98 -21.12
N GLU A 193 0.32 -7.38 -21.90
CA GLU A 193 0.61 -6.92 -23.26
C GLU A 193 1.69 -5.84 -23.27
N SER A 194 1.64 -4.88 -22.33
CA SER A 194 2.65 -3.85 -22.16
C SER A 194 4.02 -4.44 -21.80
N SER A 195 4.06 -5.47 -20.96
CA SER A 195 5.32 -6.12 -20.55
C SER A 195 5.97 -6.93 -21.69
N VAL A 196 5.21 -7.38 -22.68
CA VAL A 196 5.73 -8.08 -23.87
C VAL A 196 6.36 -7.08 -24.86
N GLN A 197 5.82 -5.87 -24.96
CA GLN A 197 6.35 -4.82 -25.85
C GLN A 197 7.59 -4.12 -25.29
N THR A 198 7.83 -4.15 -23.97
CA THR A 198 8.92 -3.45 -23.30
C THR A 198 10.20 -4.27 -23.11
N ASN A 199 10.38 -5.42 -23.77
CA ASN A 199 11.71 -6.02 -23.90
C ASN A 199 12.70 -5.14 -24.69
N THR A 200 12.33 -3.92 -25.06
CA THR A 200 13.16 -2.94 -25.79
C THR A 200 13.19 -1.53 -25.22
N GLN A 201 12.70 -1.23 -24.03
CA GLN A 201 13.05 0.00 -23.30
C GLN A 201 12.24 0.10 -22.01
N THR A 202 12.93 0.30 -20.91
CA THR A 202 12.49 0.65 -19.57
C THR A 202 11.38 1.72 -19.54
N GLY A 203 10.21 1.37 -19.00
CA GLY A 203 9.16 2.34 -18.70
C GLY A 203 8.05 1.72 -17.86
N ILE A 204 7.85 2.24 -16.67
CA ILE A 204 6.85 1.86 -15.68
C ILE A 204 5.46 2.31 -16.19
N PHE A 205 4.65 1.39 -16.73
CA PHE A 205 3.31 1.66 -17.21
C PHE A 205 2.24 1.13 -16.23
N GLY A 206 1.77 1.97 -15.36
CA GLY A 206 0.63 1.71 -14.48
C GLY A 206 0.34 2.94 -13.63
N ILE A 207 1.37 3.45 -12.96
CA ILE A 207 1.31 4.72 -12.21
C ILE A 207 1.51 5.91 -13.15
N ASP A 208 2.21 5.77 -14.28
CA ASP A 208 2.37 6.87 -15.25
C ASP A 208 1.09 7.14 -16.03
N ALA A 209 0.24 6.16 -16.29
CA ALA A 209 -1.12 6.41 -16.77
C ALA A 209 -2.01 7.06 -15.70
N LEU A 210 -1.75 6.79 -14.40
CA LEU A 210 -2.33 7.54 -13.28
C LEU A 210 -1.69 8.93 -13.17
N LYS A 211 -0.40 9.09 -13.48
CA LYS A 211 0.27 10.40 -13.50
C LYS A 211 -0.19 11.27 -14.66
N GLU A 212 -0.37 10.74 -15.87
CA GLU A 212 -0.90 11.51 -17.01
C GLU A 212 -2.34 11.96 -16.77
N ASN A 213 -3.19 11.14 -16.14
CA ASN A 213 -4.52 11.56 -15.68
C ASN A 213 -4.49 12.47 -14.45
N ILE A 214 -3.41 12.42 -13.63
CA ILE A 214 -3.20 13.29 -12.49
C ILE A 214 -2.53 14.62 -12.90
N GLU A 215 -1.61 14.60 -13.89
CA GLU A 215 -0.83 15.78 -14.29
C GLU A 215 -1.40 16.54 -15.49
N SER A 216 -2.19 15.91 -16.39
CA SER A 216 -2.64 16.60 -17.60
C SER A 216 -4.00 17.29 -17.53
N ASP A 217 -4.95 16.85 -16.67
CA ASP A 217 -6.27 17.50 -16.63
C ASP A 217 -6.97 17.68 -15.28
N ARG A 218 -6.41 17.24 -14.13
CA ARG A 218 -7.07 17.42 -12.84
C ARG A 218 -6.14 17.52 -11.61
N PRO A 219 -5.16 18.43 -11.55
CA PRO A 219 -4.39 18.67 -10.32
C PRO A 219 -5.29 19.22 -9.19
N ALA A 220 -6.39 19.94 -9.55
CA ALA A 220 -7.30 20.54 -8.58
C ALA A 220 -8.19 19.53 -7.83
N ILE A 221 -8.61 18.44 -8.45
CA ILE A 221 -9.57 17.51 -7.82
C ILE A 221 -8.88 16.60 -6.80
N ILE A 222 -7.68 16.09 -7.10
CA ILE A 222 -6.94 15.28 -6.13
C ILE A 222 -6.41 16.15 -5.01
N THR A 223 -5.97 17.36 -5.30
CA THR A 223 -5.57 18.35 -4.28
C THR A 223 -6.78 18.80 -3.46
N SER A 224 -7.94 19.04 -4.07
CA SER A 224 -9.19 19.37 -3.38
C SER A 224 -9.69 18.21 -2.52
N VAL A 225 -9.76 16.99 -3.06
CA VAL A 225 -10.18 15.80 -2.31
C VAL A 225 -9.21 15.47 -1.17
N MET A 226 -7.90 15.71 -1.38
CA MET A 226 -6.91 15.56 -0.32
C MET A 226 -6.97 16.72 0.67
N GLN A 227 -7.29 17.93 0.25
CA GLN A 227 -7.51 19.08 1.12
C GLN A 227 -8.80 18.90 1.93
N ASP A 228 -9.90 18.52 1.30
CA ASP A 228 -11.16 18.18 1.98
C ASP A 228 -11.00 16.98 2.94
N PHE A 229 -10.12 16.02 2.58
CA PHE A 229 -9.73 14.93 3.45
C PHE A 229 -8.90 15.41 4.66
N LEU A 230 -8.04 16.40 4.45
CA LEU A 230 -7.26 17.02 5.51
C LEU A 230 -8.12 17.94 6.40
N ASP A 231 -9.07 18.66 5.82
CA ASP A 231 -9.93 19.63 6.50
C ASP A 231 -11.17 18.97 7.17
N GLY A 232 -11.68 17.88 6.61
CA GLY A 232 -12.85 17.14 7.12
C GLY A 232 -12.60 16.28 8.37
N TYR A 233 -11.39 16.27 8.93
CA TYR A 233 -11.06 15.66 10.22
C TYR A 233 -10.86 16.68 11.34
N GLY A 234 -11.33 17.92 11.16
CA GLY A 234 -11.21 19.04 12.09
C GLY A 234 -12.39 19.24 13.05
N GLU A 235 -13.25 18.22 13.26
CA GLU A 235 -14.27 18.22 14.34
C GLU A 235 -14.40 16.82 14.96
#